data_40478c55704b06c381c208b26e944d13
#
_entry.id   40478c55704b06c381c208b26e944d13
#
_cell.length_a   1.000
_cell.length_b   1.000
_cell.length_c   1.000
_cell.angle_alpha   90.00
_cell.angle_beta   90.00
_cell.angle_gamma   90.00
#
_symmetry.space_group_name_H-M   'P 1'
#
loop_
_entity.id
_entity.type
_entity.pdbx_description
1 polymer ?
#
loop_
_entity_poly.entity_id
_entity_poly.type
_entity_poly.pdbx_seq_one_letter_code
_entity_poly.pdbx_strand_id
1 'polypeptide(L)'
;RQEYKRLQDEMQDTANLKNGSVILGINTFRGSYILPPVLNAFHMKYPNIHVKVVDGRTRMLEQLLTSGDLDLALLATPDKHSRIEAEYLMTDEICLITSHTHPIMKKAKKNRQHSGTSQIPMYVDLQDAANYEFNLCGTDTMLGQYARRIFLKNELTPITYNDNMSVLLASSLGAAGQGLAFTYYSSRHYFRNAEFLSLGKDGGTIEISTALAPGRYHSKATLALRDVMHEILK
;
A
#
# COMPACT_ATOMS: atom_id res chain seq x y z
N ARG A 1 27.63 -15.03 5.77
CA ARG A 1 26.84 -13.97 6.44
C ARG A 1 25.41 -14.44 6.75
N GLN A 2 24.77 -15.17 5.83
CA GLN A 2 23.41 -15.70 5.97
C GLN A 2 23.33 -16.86 6.97
N GLU A 3 24.27 -17.80 6.98
CA GLU A 3 24.34 -18.88 7.98
C GLU A 3 24.55 -18.35 9.41
N TYR A 4 25.36 -17.30 9.55
CA TYR A 4 25.57 -16.67 10.85
C TYR A 4 24.30 -16.01 11.36
N LYS A 5 23.54 -15.31 10.48
CA LYS A 5 22.24 -14.73 10.86
C LYS A 5 21.23 -15.82 11.26
N ARG A 6 21.17 -16.92 10.50
CA ARG A 6 20.31 -18.06 10.81
C ARG A 6 20.62 -18.66 12.21
N LEU A 7 21.89 -18.87 12.51
CA LEU A 7 22.31 -19.38 13.83
C LEU A 7 21.96 -18.40 14.96
N GLN A 8 22.10 -17.09 14.74
CA GLN A 8 21.67 -16.07 15.69
C GLN A 8 20.14 -16.11 15.91
N ASP A 9 19.36 -16.20 14.85
CA ASP A 9 17.89 -16.26 14.90
C ASP A 9 17.42 -17.54 15.63
N GLU A 10 18.03 -18.70 15.33
CA GLU A 10 17.74 -19.96 16.01
C GLU A 10 18.10 -19.92 17.51
N MET A 11 19.20 -19.25 17.88
CA MET A 11 19.58 -19.06 19.30
C MET A 11 18.65 -18.07 20.00
N GLN A 12 18.21 -17.00 19.34
CA GLN A 12 17.28 -16.03 19.90
C GLN A 12 15.86 -16.59 20.04
N ASP A 13 15.43 -17.47 19.13
CA ASP A 13 14.15 -18.15 19.21
C ASP A 13 14.03 -19.10 20.40
N THR A 14 15.15 -19.64 20.91
CA THR A 14 15.20 -20.41 22.15
C THR A 14 14.90 -19.53 23.39
N ALA A 15 15.07 -18.21 23.27
CA ALA A 15 14.82 -17.25 24.35
C ALA A 15 13.38 -16.70 24.42
N ASN A 16 12.40 -17.34 23.74
CA ASN A 16 10.97 -17.01 23.79
C ASN A 16 10.64 -15.53 23.49
N LEU A 17 11.09 -15.00 22.37
CA LEU A 17 10.79 -13.63 21.91
C LEU A 17 11.22 -12.51 22.90
N LYS A 18 12.20 -12.80 23.75
CA LYS A 18 12.68 -11.80 24.71
C LYS A 18 13.56 -10.73 24.08
N ASN A 19 14.29 -11.05 23.02
CA ASN A 19 15.13 -10.13 22.26
C ASN A 19 15.17 -10.58 20.80
N GLY A 20 15.36 -9.64 19.86
CA GLY A 20 15.47 -9.97 18.45
C GLY A 20 15.45 -8.74 17.55
N SER A 21 15.58 -8.98 16.26
CA SER A 21 15.43 -7.94 15.25
C SER A 21 14.72 -8.49 14.01
N VAL A 22 13.90 -7.64 13.37
CA VAL A 22 13.22 -7.95 12.10
C VAL A 22 13.52 -6.84 11.11
N ILE A 23 13.90 -7.20 9.89
CA ILE A 23 14.08 -6.24 8.79
C ILE A 23 12.83 -6.29 7.91
N LEU A 24 12.02 -5.23 8.00
CA LEU A 24 10.74 -5.10 7.31
C LEU A 24 10.87 -4.19 6.09
N GLY A 25 10.49 -4.70 4.92
CA GLY A 25 10.38 -3.94 3.67
C GLY A 25 8.97 -3.42 3.45
N ILE A 26 8.84 -2.14 3.09
CA ILE A 26 7.56 -1.52 2.74
C ILE A 26 7.80 -0.30 1.84
N ASN A 27 6.82 0.07 1.01
CA ASN A 27 6.95 1.33 0.27
C ASN A 27 6.56 2.54 1.13
N THR A 28 7.17 3.70 0.86
CA THR A 28 6.99 4.96 1.58
C THR A 28 5.52 5.30 1.83
N PHE A 29 4.70 5.24 0.79
CA PHE A 29 3.30 5.67 0.89
C PHE A 29 2.51 4.81 1.86
N ARG A 30 2.55 3.47 1.71
CA ARG A 30 1.87 2.57 2.65
C ARG A 30 2.50 2.60 4.03
N GLY A 31 3.82 2.69 4.09
CA GLY A 31 4.56 2.79 5.34
C GLY A 31 4.11 3.97 6.20
N SER A 32 3.80 5.10 5.59
CA SER A 32 3.43 6.33 6.31
C SER A 32 2.15 6.19 7.16
N TYR A 33 1.22 5.31 6.79
CA TYR A 33 -0.04 5.14 7.54
C TYR A 33 -0.26 3.75 8.11
N ILE A 34 0.37 2.72 7.55
CA ILE A 34 0.25 1.33 8.05
C ILE A 34 1.20 1.08 9.21
N LEU A 35 2.45 1.52 9.13
CA LEU A 35 3.45 1.17 10.14
C LEU A 35 3.18 1.74 11.53
N PRO A 36 2.74 2.98 11.71
CA PRO A 36 2.56 3.52 13.05
C PRO A 36 1.64 2.67 13.95
N PRO A 37 0.42 2.30 13.56
CA PRO A 37 -0.43 1.46 14.39
C PRO A 37 0.10 0.03 14.56
N VAL A 38 0.70 -0.55 13.52
CA VAL A 38 1.29 -1.90 13.58
C VAL A 38 2.46 -1.96 14.53
N LEU A 39 3.42 -1.02 14.41
CA LEU A 39 4.59 -1.00 15.27
C LEU A 39 4.23 -0.67 16.72
N ASN A 40 3.25 0.18 16.95
CA ASN A 40 2.73 0.43 18.29
C ASN A 40 2.20 -0.86 18.93
N ALA A 41 1.31 -1.58 18.24
CA ALA A 41 0.76 -2.84 18.75
C ALA A 41 1.85 -3.90 18.93
N PHE A 42 2.81 -3.97 17.99
CA PHE A 42 3.93 -4.91 18.09
C PHE A 42 4.83 -4.65 19.29
N HIS A 43 5.27 -3.40 19.50
CA HIS A 43 6.14 -3.05 20.61
C HIS A 43 5.47 -3.15 21.99
N MET A 44 4.14 -3.00 22.06
CA MET A 44 3.39 -3.29 23.29
C MET A 44 3.46 -4.79 23.68
N LYS A 45 3.45 -5.70 22.69
CA LYS A 45 3.56 -7.15 22.93
C LYS A 45 5.02 -7.61 23.08
N TYR A 46 5.93 -7.00 22.31
CA TYR A 46 7.33 -7.42 22.17
C TYR A 46 8.29 -6.23 22.29
N PRO A 47 8.43 -5.63 23.50
CA PRO A 47 9.15 -4.35 23.69
C PRO A 47 10.66 -4.42 23.37
N ASN A 48 11.26 -5.59 23.41
CA ASN A 48 12.70 -5.78 23.19
C ASN A 48 13.04 -6.29 21.76
N ILE A 49 12.04 -6.36 20.86
CA ILE A 49 12.29 -6.72 19.47
C ILE A 49 12.40 -5.45 18.64
N HIS A 50 13.52 -5.28 17.97
CA HIS A 50 13.78 -4.12 17.11
C HIS A 50 13.29 -4.38 15.68
N VAL A 51 12.50 -3.46 15.13
CA VAL A 51 12.08 -3.50 13.74
C VAL A 51 12.86 -2.46 12.94
N LYS A 52 13.72 -2.93 12.02
CA LYS A 52 14.41 -2.08 11.06
C LYS A 52 13.55 -1.98 9.80
N VAL A 53 13.11 -0.77 9.47
CA VAL A 53 12.32 -0.53 8.26
C VAL A 53 13.23 -0.21 7.08
N VAL A 54 12.98 -0.87 5.95
CA VAL A 54 13.60 -0.59 4.65
C VAL A 54 12.51 -0.09 3.72
N ASP A 55 12.63 1.17 3.34
CA ASP A 55 11.74 1.80 2.37
C ASP A 55 12.21 1.54 0.94
N GLY A 56 11.29 1.14 0.08
CA GLY A 56 11.64 0.85 -1.31
C GLY A 56 10.45 0.55 -2.21
N ARG A 57 10.73 0.50 -3.51
CA ARG A 57 9.76 0.09 -4.52
C ARG A 57 9.58 -1.43 -4.48
N THR A 58 8.41 -1.92 -4.88
CA THR A 58 8.05 -3.35 -4.86
C THR A 58 9.16 -4.24 -5.45
N ARG A 59 9.64 -3.95 -6.64
CA ARG A 59 10.70 -4.75 -7.28
C ARG A 59 12.01 -4.81 -6.49
N MET A 60 12.42 -3.68 -5.88
CA MET A 60 13.61 -3.64 -5.01
C MET A 60 13.38 -4.48 -3.75
N LEU A 61 12.21 -4.35 -3.13
CA LEU A 61 11.86 -5.11 -1.93
C LEU A 61 11.79 -6.61 -2.20
N GLU A 62 11.24 -7.03 -3.35
CA GLU A 62 11.24 -8.42 -3.81
C GLU A 62 12.67 -8.98 -3.99
N GLN A 63 13.57 -8.19 -4.56
CA GLN A 63 14.98 -8.57 -4.72
C GLN A 63 15.65 -8.74 -3.35
N LEU A 64 15.48 -7.78 -2.44
CA LEU A 64 16.03 -7.83 -1.08
C LEU A 64 15.45 -9.00 -0.26
N LEU A 65 14.17 -9.32 -0.46
CA LEU A 65 13.55 -10.48 0.17
C LEU A 65 14.16 -11.78 -0.36
N THR A 66 14.31 -11.90 -1.67
CA THR A 66 14.90 -13.08 -2.33
C THR A 66 16.38 -13.26 -1.94
N SER A 67 17.16 -12.17 -1.84
CA SER A 67 18.55 -12.22 -1.36
C SER A 67 18.67 -12.48 0.15
N GLY A 68 17.56 -12.31 0.92
CA GLY A 68 17.53 -12.47 2.37
C GLY A 68 18.09 -11.27 3.14
N ASP A 69 18.12 -10.11 2.51
CA ASP A 69 18.43 -8.85 3.15
C ASP A 69 17.20 -8.23 3.84
N LEU A 70 16.00 -8.78 3.56
CA LEU A 70 14.77 -8.55 4.30
C LEU A 70 14.27 -9.87 4.91
N ASP A 71 13.60 -9.78 6.05
CA ASP A 71 12.93 -10.90 6.71
C ASP A 71 11.45 -10.97 6.33
N LEU A 72 10.80 -9.82 6.23
CA LEU A 72 9.38 -9.64 5.93
C LEU A 72 9.21 -8.44 5.00
N ALA A 73 8.26 -8.48 4.10
CA ALA A 73 7.86 -7.32 3.32
C ALA A 73 6.33 -7.21 3.21
N LEU A 74 5.82 -5.97 3.12
CA LEU A 74 4.44 -5.68 2.74
C LEU A 74 4.43 -5.20 1.28
N LEU A 75 3.85 -6.01 0.41
CA LEU A 75 3.89 -5.81 -1.05
C LEU A 75 2.50 -5.88 -1.67
N ALA A 76 2.35 -5.33 -2.88
CA ALA A 76 1.30 -5.82 -3.77
C ALA A 76 1.52 -7.32 -4.00
N THR A 77 0.45 -8.11 -3.97
CA THR A 77 0.57 -9.56 -4.13
C THR A 77 1.40 -9.91 -5.36
N PRO A 78 2.51 -10.64 -5.20
CA PRO A 78 3.38 -11.00 -6.31
C PRO A 78 2.66 -11.87 -7.34
N ASP A 79 3.14 -11.86 -8.57
CA ASP A 79 2.64 -12.73 -9.61
C ASP A 79 2.78 -14.22 -9.22
N LYS A 80 1.90 -15.07 -9.73
CA LYS A 80 1.88 -16.52 -9.46
C LYS A 80 3.18 -17.25 -9.82
N HIS A 81 4.02 -16.65 -10.64
CA HIS A 81 5.36 -17.18 -11.00
C HIS A 81 6.48 -16.71 -10.08
N SER A 82 6.17 -15.85 -9.12
CA SER A 82 7.14 -15.44 -8.10
C SER A 82 7.47 -16.59 -7.17
N ARG A 83 8.76 -16.68 -6.78
CA ARG A 83 9.20 -17.65 -5.76
C ARG A 83 8.97 -17.17 -4.33
N ILE A 84 8.42 -15.97 -4.16
CA ILE A 84 8.21 -15.33 -2.87
C ILE A 84 7.01 -15.99 -2.19
N GLU A 85 7.17 -16.36 -0.93
CA GLU A 85 6.10 -16.89 -0.10
C GLU A 85 5.22 -15.72 0.38
N ALA A 86 4.10 -15.50 -0.29
CA ALA A 86 3.19 -14.40 0.00
C ALA A 86 1.89 -14.93 0.62
N GLU A 87 1.48 -14.30 1.72
CA GLU A 87 0.21 -14.54 2.39
C GLU A 87 -0.70 -13.31 2.19
N TYR A 88 -1.90 -13.53 1.65
CA TYR A 88 -2.89 -12.48 1.45
C TYR A 88 -3.23 -11.79 2.77
N LEU A 89 -3.21 -10.47 2.74
CA LEU A 89 -3.53 -9.64 3.89
C LEU A 89 -4.86 -8.90 3.71
N MET A 90 -4.99 -8.13 2.64
CA MET A 90 -6.17 -7.32 2.37
C MET A 90 -6.29 -6.95 0.88
N THR A 91 -7.50 -6.60 0.48
CA THR A 91 -7.76 -5.95 -0.81
C THR A 91 -7.96 -4.47 -0.59
N ASP A 92 -7.25 -3.65 -1.35
CA ASP A 92 -7.30 -2.19 -1.29
C ASP A 92 -7.91 -1.62 -2.56
N GLU A 93 -8.83 -0.67 -2.44
CA GLU A 93 -9.47 -0.06 -3.60
C GLU A 93 -8.68 1.14 -4.10
N ILE A 94 -8.49 1.22 -5.43
CA ILE A 94 -7.92 2.38 -6.09
C ILE A 94 -9.05 3.39 -6.34
N CYS A 95 -8.86 4.61 -5.87
CA CYS A 95 -9.85 5.68 -5.91
C CYS A 95 -9.21 7.02 -6.24
N LEU A 96 -10.03 8.04 -6.44
CA LEU A 96 -9.58 9.42 -6.50
C LEU A 96 -9.60 10.05 -5.11
N ILE A 97 -8.64 10.94 -4.86
CA ILE A 97 -8.59 11.79 -3.68
C ILE A 97 -8.66 13.26 -4.10
N THR A 98 -9.42 14.04 -3.35
CA THR A 98 -9.56 15.49 -3.55
C THR A 98 -10.03 16.18 -2.26
N SER A 99 -10.17 17.51 -2.30
CA SER A 99 -10.80 18.29 -1.22
C SER A 99 -12.32 18.27 -1.33
N HIS A 100 -13.01 18.39 -0.20
CA HIS A 100 -14.49 18.56 -0.16
C HIS A 100 -14.99 19.81 -0.91
N THR A 101 -14.14 20.80 -1.14
CA THR A 101 -14.48 22.03 -1.89
C THR A 101 -14.22 21.91 -3.39
N HIS A 102 -13.60 20.84 -3.85
CA HIS A 102 -13.26 20.66 -5.27
C HIS A 102 -14.53 20.57 -6.12
N PRO A 103 -14.60 21.23 -7.31
CA PRO A 103 -15.81 21.25 -8.15
C PRO A 103 -16.33 19.88 -8.56
N ILE A 104 -15.49 18.84 -8.63
CA ILE A 104 -15.88 17.45 -8.94
C ILE A 104 -16.93 16.92 -7.95
N MET A 105 -16.96 17.42 -6.72
CA MET A 105 -17.93 16.99 -5.71
C MET A 105 -19.38 17.23 -6.13
N LYS A 106 -19.64 18.21 -7.01
CA LYS A 106 -20.97 18.43 -7.62
C LYS A 106 -21.40 17.32 -8.57
N LYS A 107 -20.44 16.54 -9.07
CA LYS A 107 -20.65 15.38 -9.96
C LYS A 107 -20.67 14.05 -9.21
N ALA A 108 -20.18 14.04 -7.97
CA ALA A 108 -20.13 12.85 -7.16
C ALA A 108 -21.54 12.36 -6.80
N LYS A 109 -21.74 11.05 -6.93
CA LYS A 109 -23.03 10.36 -6.65
C LYS A 109 -22.86 9.39 -5.50
N LYS A 110 -23.95 9.11 -4.75
CA LYS A 110 -23.91 8.08 -3.71
C LYS A 110 -23.75 6.69 -4.31
N ASN A 111 -22.84 5.92 -3.77
CA ASN A 111 -22.52 4.57 -4.22
C ASN A 111 -23.56 3.55 -3.69
N ARG A 112 -24.85 3.71 -4.10
CA ARG A 112 -25.95 2.86 -3.62
C ARG A 112 -26.10 1.53 -4.36
N GLN A 113 -25.47 1.34 -5.52
CA GLN A 113 -25.78 0.24 -6.43
C GLN A 113 -24.60 -0.32 -7.25
N HIS A 114 -23.39 0.18 -7.09
CA HIS A 114 -22.28 -0.37 -7.84
C HIS A 114 -21.62 -1.50 -7.03
N SER A 115 -21.99 -2.71 -7.44
CA SER A 115 -21.38 -3.99 -7.05
C SER A 115 -20.78 -4.04 -5.64
N GLY A 116 -21.46 -4.67 -4.74
CA GLY A 116 -21.19 -5.12 -3.38
C GLY A 116 -19.78 -5.22 -2.79
N THR A 117 -18.77 -4.60 -3.38
CA THR A 117 -17.37 -4.68 -2.98
C THR A 117 -16.73 -3.35 -2.61
N SER A 118 -17.25 -2.20 -3.10
CA SER A 118 -16.67 -0.89 -2.75
C SER A 118 -17.15 -0.41 -1.38
N GLN A 119 -16.20 -0.06 -0.51
CA GLN A 119 -16.47 0.58 0.79
C GLN A 119 -16.55 2.11 0.69
N ILE A 120 -16.28 2.69 -0.48
CA ILE A 120 -16.26 4.13 -0.70
C ILE A 120 -17.69 4.63 -0.90
N PRO A 121 -18.19 5.58 -0.06
CA PRO A 121 -19.59 5.98 -0.06
C PRO A 121 -20.01 6.79 -1.29
N MET A 122 -19.06 7.40 -1.99
CA MET A 122 -19.29 8.25 -3.15
C MET A 122 -18.49 7.76 -4.35
N TYR A 123 -19.05 7.93 -5.54
CA TYR A 123 -18.33 7.64 -6.79
C TYR A 123 -18.47 8.77 -7.80
N VAL A 124 -17.60 8.81 -8.78
CA VAL A 124 -17.64 9.68 -9.94
C VAL A 124 -17.31 8.90 -11.20
N ASP A 125 -17.95 9.25 -12.31
CA ASP A 125 -17.61 8.70 -13.61
C ASP A 125 -16.24 9.25 -14.07
N LEU A 126 -15.38 8.39 -14.61
CA LEU A 126 -14.05 8.80 -15.09
C LEU A 126 -14.13 9.90 -16.17
N GLN A 127 -15.18 9.86 -17.00
CA GLN A 127 -15.45 10.86 -18.03
C GLN A 127 -15.71 12.25 -17.43
N ASP A 128 -16.44 12.33 -16.30
CA ASP A 128 -16.64 13.58 -15.58
C ASP A 128 -15.34 14.06 -14.93
N ALA A 129 -14.56 13.15 -14.36
CA ALA A 129 -13.29 13.44 -13.73
C ALA A 129 -12.23 13.93 -14.71
N ALA A 130 -12.22 13.42 -15.96
CA ALA A 130 -11.25 13.79 -16.99
C ALA A 130 -11.30 15.29 -17.39
N ASN A 131 -12.37 16.01 -17.03
CA ASN A 131 -12.49 17.45 -17.26
C ASN A 131 -11.74 18.32 -16.22
N TYR A 132 -11.09 17.69 -15.25
CA TYR A 132 -10.34 18.38 -14.20
C TYR A 132 -8.87 18.01 -14.26
N GLU A 133 -8.02 18.85 -13.65
CA GLU A 133 -6.58 18.61 -13.57
C GLU A 133 -6.25 17.41 -12.67
N PHE A 134 -5.31 16.58 -13.14
CA PHE A 134 -4.77 15.44 -12.40
C PHE A 134 -3.31 15.64 -12.02
N ASN A 135 -2.99 15.32 -10.78
CA ASN A 135 -1.64 15.07 -10.32
C ASN A 135 -1.35 13.58 -10.48
N LEU A 136 -0.60 13.20 -11.51
CA LEU A 136 -0.35 11.81 -11.85
C LEU A 136 0.96 11.29 -11.24
N CYS A 137 0.92 10.05 -10.79
CA CYS A 137 2.10 9.36 -10.32
C CYS A 137 2.99 8.92 -11.50
N GLY A 138 4.28 8.72 -11.22
CA GLY A 138 5.23 8.21 -12.19
C GLY A 138 4.86 6.82 -12.73
N THR A 139 5.27 6.52 -13.96
CA THR A 139 5.02 5.24 -14.64
C THR A 139 5.67 4.03 -13.97
N ASP A 140 6.61 4.29 -13.09
CA ASP A 140 7.28 3.29 -12.25
C ASP A 140 6.50 2.91 -10.98
N THR A 141 5.32 3.52 -10.78
CA THR A 141 4.40 3.20 -9.69
C THR A 141 3.16 2.45 -10.19
N MET A 142 2.58 1.61 -9.34
CA MET A 142 1.34 0.89 -9.66
C MET A 142 0.18 1.86 -9.99
N LEU A 143 0.02 2.94 -9.23
CA LEU A 143 -1.02 3.95 -9.47
C LEU A 143 -0.79 4.72 -10.77
N GLY A 144 0.46 5.05 -11.09
CA GLY A 144 0.78 5.72 -12.35
C GLY A 144 0.50 4.84 -13.58
N GLN A 145 0.79 3.54 -13.49
CA GLN A 145 0.45 2.57 -14.53
C GLN A 145 -1.07 2.36 -14.64
N TYR A 146 -1.75 2.23 -13.49
CA TYR A 146 -3.20 2.09 -13.44
C TYR A 146 -3.89 3.30 -14.07
N ALA A 147 -3.53 4.52 -13.69
CA ALA A 147 -4.12 5.74 -14.21
C ALA A 147 -4.02 5.79 -15.74
N ARG A 148 -2.84 5.59 -16.31
CA ARG A 148 -2.63 5.61 -17.75
C ARG A 148 -3.45 4.54 -18.48
N ARG A 149 -3.49 3.33 -17.92
CA ARG A 149 -4.26 2.22 -18.47
C ARG A 149 -5.76 2.52 -18.51
N ILE A 150 -6.35 3.08 -17.45
CA ILE A 150 -7.79 3.33 -17.44
C ILE A 150 -8.19 4.52 -18.31
N PHE A 151 -7.37 5.56 -18.40
CA PHE A 151 -7.58 6.65 -19.34
C PHE A 151 -7.54 6.14 -20.78
N LEU A 152 -6.51 5.38 -21.15
CA LEU A 152 -6.38 4.78 -22.47
C LEU A 152 -7.56 3.85 -22.81
N LYS A 153 -7.96 2.98 -21.87
CA LYS A 153 -9.09 2.05 -22.04
C LYS A 153 -10.41 2.76 -22.35
N ASN A 154 -10.60 3.96 -21.78
CA ASN A 154 -11.81 4.76 -21.97
C ASN A 154 -11.66 5.84 -23.06
N GLU A 155 -10.58 5.81 -23.85
CA GLU A 155 -10.30 6.79 -24.92
C GLU A 155 -10.28 8.24 -24.39
N LEU A 156 -9.83 8.43 -23.15
CA LEU A 156 -9.74 9.72 -22.49
C LEU A 156 -8.29 10.17 -22.35
N THR A 157 -8.08 11.49 -22.39
CA THR A 157 -6.77 12.11 -22.10
C THR A 157 -6.89 12.95 -20.84
N PRO A 158 -6.12 12.67 -19.79
CA PRO A 158 -6.15 13.47 -18.55
C PRO A 158 -5.56 14.86 -18.79
N ILE A 159 -6.17 15.87 -18.21
CA ILE A 159 -5.55 17.19 -18.09
C ILE A 159 -4.51 17.10 -16.97
N THR A 160 -3.23 17.25 -17.31
CA THR A 160 -2.16 17.18 -16.32
C THR A 160 -0.96 18.04 -16.68
N TYR A 161 -0.39 18.72 -15.69
CA TYR A 161 0.90 19.42 -15.79
C TYR A 161 1.97 18.67 -14.98
N ASN A 162 1.56 17.74 -14.11
CA ASN A 162 2.41 16.98 -13.20
C ASN A 162 2.11 15.49 -13.36
N ASP A 163 2.94 14.77 -14.11
CA ASP A 163 2.67 13.39 -14.51
C ASP A 163 3.72 12.37 -14.00
N ASN A 164 4.65 12.81 -13.15
CA ASN A 164 5.73 11.97 -12.61
C ASN A 164 5.96 12.18 -11.11
N MET A 165 4.89 12.28 -10.34
CA MET A 165 4.97 12.49 -8.89
C MET A 165 5.14 11.18 -8.11
N SER A 166 5.66 11.27 -6.87
CA SER A 166 5.48 10.20 -5.89
C SER A 166 4.01 10.09 -5.47
N VAL A 167 3.58 8.89 -5.08
CA VAL A 167 2.19 8.67 -4.65
C VAL A 167 1.81 9.56 -3.47
N LEU A 168 2.72 9.75 -2.51
CA LEU A 168 2.48 10.59 -1.35
C LEU A 168 2.26 12.05 -1.76
N LEU A 169 3.10 12.60 -2.65
CA LEU A 169 2.98 13.99 -3.09
C LEU A 169 1.70 14.21 -3.89
N ALA A 170 1.40 13.35 -4.87
CA ALA A 170 0.19 13.42 -5.67
C ALA A 170 -1.07 13.36 -4.80
N SER A 171 -1.13 12.40 -3.86
CA SER A 171 -2.25 12.27 -2.91
C SER A 171 -2.38 13.49 -1.99
N SER A 172 -1.26 14.08 -1.54
CA SER A 172 -1.27 15.27 -0.68
C SER A 172 -1.80 16.51 -1.43
N LEU A 173 -1.42 16.69 -2.69
CA LEU A 173 -1.94 17.78 -3.52
C LEU A 173 -3.44 17.58 -3.81
N GLY A 174 -3.85 16.36 -4.15
CA GLY A 174 -5.27 16.02 -4.31
C GLY A 174 -6.06 16.34 -3.04
N ALA A 175 -5.62 15.86 -1.88
CA ALA A 175 -6.25 16.11 -0.58
C ALA A 175 -6.39 17.60 -0.25
N ALA A 176 -5.41 18.41 -0.69
CA ALA A 176 -5.42 19.86 -0.54
C ALA A 176 -6.32 20.58 -1.58
N GLY A 177 -6.93 19.87 -2.51
CA GLY A 177 -7.78 20.44 -3.55
C GLY A 177 -7.02 21.01 -4.76
N GLN A 178 -5.74 20.71 -4.88
CA GLN A 178 -4.91 21.10 -6.03
C GLN A 178 -5.07 20.05 -7.16
N GLY A 179 -6.29 19.88 -7.65
CA GLY A 179 -6.66 18.88 -8.65
C GLY A 179 -7.08 17.53 -8.05
N LEU A 180 -7.11 16.51 -8.89
CA LEU A 180 -7.42 15.13 -8.55
C LEU A 180 -6.14 14.30 -8.51
N ALA A 181 -6.10 13.27 -7.67
CA ALA A 181 -5.04 12.28 -7.72
C ALA A 181 -5.60 10.87 -7.49
N PHE A 182 -4.93 9.86 -8.07
CA PHE A 182 -5.20 8.47 -7.72
C PHE A 182 -4.51 8.12 -6.41
N THR A 183 -5.24 7.40 -5.56
CA THR A 183 -4.74 6.93 -4.27
C THR A 183 -5.34 5.56 -3.92
N TYR A 184 -5.02 5.05 -2.73
CA TYR A 184 -5.62 3.84 -2.16
C TYR A 184 -6.58 4.23 -1.03
N TYR A 185 -7.72 3.57 -0.96
CA TYR A 185 -8.75 3.87 0.05
C TYR A 185 -8.28 3.58 1.48
N SER A 186 -7.36 2.66 1.66
CA SER A 186 -6.74 2.41 2.97
C SER A 186 -6.06 3.65 3.58
N SER A 187 -5.65 4.62 2.75
CA SER A 187 -5.04 5.89 3.21
C SER A 187 -6.03 6.89 3.81
N ARG A 188 -7.34 6.59 3.84
CA ARG A 188 -8.39 7.51 4.33
C ARG A 188 -8.18 8.01 5.76
N HIS A 189 -7.58 7.21 6.62
CA HIS A 189 -7.31 7.61 8.00
C HIS A 189 -6.10 8.54 8.12
N TYR A 190 -5.23 8.56 7.12
CA TYR A 190 -4.11 9.48 7.01
C TYR A 190 -4.55 10.85 6.47
N PHE A 191 -5.38 10.87 5.43
CA PHE A 191 -5.93 12.08 4.81
C PHE A 191 -7.36 12.38 5.33
N ARG A 192 -7.52 12.63 6.62
CA ARG A 192 -8.82 12.74 7.30
C ARG A 192 -9.75 13.85 6.77
N ASN A 193 -9.18 14.89 6.17
CA ASN A 193 -9.95 16.05 5.66
C ASN A 193 -10.12 16.00 4.13
N ALA A 194 -9.83 14.87 3.50
CA ALA A 194 -9.98 14.67 2.07
C ALA A 194 -11.22 13.84 1.75
N GLU A 195 -11.71 14.00 0.53
CA GLU A 195 -12.77 13.19 -0.05
C GLU A 195 -12.17 12.08 -0.92
N PHE A 196 -12.74 10.90 -0.79
CA PHE A 196 -12.38 9.72 -1.57
C PHE A 196 -13.54 9.34 -2.47
N LEU A 197 -13.27 9.22 -3.77
CA LEU A 197 -14.28 8.92 -4.78
C LEU A 197 -13.93 7.62 -5.50
N SER A 198 -14.82 6.65 -5.43
CA SER A 198 -14.70 5.46 -6.28
C SER A 198 -14.88 5.84 -7.76
N LEU A 199 -14.30 5.07 -8.65
CA LEU A 199 -14.47 5.24 -10.10
C LEU A 199 -15.59 4.35 -10.67
N GLY A 200 -16.43 3.78 -9.79
CA GLY A 200 -17.55 2.93 -10.21
C GLY A 200 -17.08 1.75 -11.08
N LYS A 201 -17.63 1.63 -12.28
CA LYS A 201 -17.29 0.56 -13.24
C LYS A 201 -15.83 0.56 -13.71
N ASP A 202 -15.17 1.71 -13.64
CA ASP A 202 -13.76 1.88 -14.01
C ASP A 202 -12.82 1.74 -12.79
N GLY A 203 -13.39 1.47 -11.62
CA GLY A 203 -12.64 1.20 -10.40
C GLY A 203 -11.77 -0.05 -10.50
N GLY A 204 -10.76 -0.10 -9.65
CA GLY A 204 -9.86 -1.24 -9.56
C GLY A 204 -9.44 -1.48 -8.12
N THR A 205 -8.96 -2.68 -7.90
CA THR A 205 -8.42 -3.09 -6.60
C THR A 205 -7.00 -3.61 -6.76
N ILE A 206 -6.30 -3.65 -5.65
CA ILE A 206 -4.99 -4.27 -5.55
C ILE A 206 -4.99 -5.17 -4.32
N GLU A 207 -4.51 -6.39 -4.46
CA GLU A 207 -4.28 -7.27 -3.34
C GLU A 207 -2.94 -6.95 -2.69
N ILE A 208 -2.93 -6.90 -1.37
CA ILE A 208 -1.76 -6.67 -0.54
C ILE A 208 -1.49 -7.93 0.25
N SER A 209 -0.23 -8.32 0.27
CA SER A 209 0.25 -9.50 0.97
C SER A 209 1.43 -9.16 1.88
N THR A 210 1.55 -9.91 2.96
CA THR A 210 2.81 -10.09 3.66
C THR A 210 3.64 -11.13 2.93
N ALA A 211 4.92 -10.89 2.76
CA ALA A 211 5.81 -11.74 1.99
C ALA A 211 7.07 -12.08 2.79
N LEU A 212 7.45 -13.34 2.78
CA LEU A 212 8.61 -13.90 3.46
C LEU A 212 9.69 -14.34 2.46
N ALA A 213 10.94 -14.42 2.92
CA ALA A 213 12.06 -14.88 2.11
C ALA A 213 11.89 -16.37 1.77
N PRO A 214 11.88 -16.76 0.48
CA PRO A 214 11.55 -18.12 0.08
C PRO A 214 12.60 -19.14 0.55
N GLY A 215 12.12 -20.31 1.00
CA GLY A 215 12.97 -21.45 1.35
C GLY A 215 13.97 -21.19 2.49
N ARG A 216 13.65 -20.26 3.40
CA ARG A 216 14.51 -19.88 4.52
C ARG A 216 13.84 -20.12 5.85
N TYR A 217 14.68 -20.16 6.89
CA TYR A 217 14.20 -20.11 8.27
C TYR A 217 13.61 -18.72 8.56
N HIS A 218 12.43 -18.70 9.15
CA HIS A 218 11.77 -17.48 9.61
C HIS A 218 11.80 -17.44 11.14
N SER A 219 12.41 -16.41 11.70
CA SER A 219 12.48 -16.26 13.16
C SER A 219 11.08 -16.07 13.75
N LYS A 220 10.91 -16.49 15.00
CA LYS A 220 9.66 -16.24 15.75
C LYS A 220 9.31 -14.75 15.79
N ALA A 221 10.30 -13.86 15.83
CA ALA A 221 10.11 -12.43 15.80
C ALA A 221 9.50 -11.96 14.46
N THR A 222 9.98 -12.51 13.32
CA THR A 222 9.44 -12.24 12.00
C THR A 222 7.98 -12.68 11.87
N LEU A 223 7.69 -13.91 12.32
CA LEU A 223 6.33 -14.46 12.29
C LEU A 223 5.39 -13.68 13.22
N ALA A 224 5.86 -13.29 14.42
CA ALA A 224 5.08 -12.46 15.34
C ALA A 224 4.74 -11.08 14.75
N LEU A 225 5.67 -10.43 14.04
CA LEU A 225 5.39 -9.16 13.36
C LEU A 225 4.37 -9.35 12.25
N ARG A 226 4.50 -10.40 11.43
CA ARG A 226 3.51 -10.75 10.40
C ARG A 226 2.12 -10.94 11.02
N ASP A 227 2.01 -11.70 12.09
CA ASP A 227 0.74 -12.00 12.75
C ASP A 227 0.09 -10.75 13.33
N VAL A 228 0.87 -9.83 13.91
CA VAL A 228 0.38 -8.51 14.37
C VAL A 228 -0.10 -7.66 13.18
N MET A 229 0.59 -7.69 12.03
CA MET A 229 0.11 -7.00 10.83
C MET A 229 -1.26 -7.55 10.39
N HIS A 230 -1.44 -8.86 10.40
CA HIS A 230 -2.72 -9.50 10.07
C HIS A 230 -3.81 -9.19 11.10
N GLU A 231 -3.49 -9.03 12.38
CA GLU A 231 -4.45 -8.67 13.43
C GLU A 231 -4.94 -7.22 13.29
N ILE A 232 -4.04 -6.29 12.97
CA ILE A 232 -4.34 -4.85 12.96
C ILE A 232 -4.97 -4.39 11.63
N LEU A 233 -4.67 -5.08 10.52
CA LEU A 233 -5.04 -4.62 9.17
C LEU A 233 -6.24 -5.39 8.56
N LYS A 234 -6.72 -6.44 9.21
CA LYS A 234 -7.98 -7.11 8.87
C LYS A 234 -9.15 -6.38 9.51
#